data_e2159c1cc97a2db49e1065ceff19c7b8
#
_entry.id   e2159c1cc97a2db49e1065ceff19c7b8
#
_cell.length_a   1.000
_cell.length_b   1.000
_cell.length_c   1.000
_cell.angle_alpha   90.00
_cell.angle_beta   90.00
_cell.angle_gamma   90.00
#
_symmetry.space_group_name_H-M   'P 1'
#
loop_
_entity.id
_entity.type
_entity.pdbx_description
1 polymer ?
#
loop_
_entity_poly.entity_id
_entity_poly.type
_entity_poly.pdbx_seq_one_letter_code
_entity_poly.pdbx_strand_id
1 'polypeptide(L)'
;MSLTRVSTRELLELLPDPGLRLLDVRPIDAYNGWRLRGEARGGHIAGARALPRRWADYLDWIEIVRAKGIAPEHALVLYGYDAAEAETVGSLFVRSGYENVRLYDGFVAEWCLDERLPMEHLPRYRHLVPPEWLHGLITDGTAPERADGPYVVGHAHYRPTGDYERGHIPGALDLDTNKLESTETWNRRSPAEVRQVLQDLGIDADTTVVLYGRFSSPANSDPFPGSAAGQIAAFRCAFIMLWAGVRDVRVLNGGLQSWEDARYEVTTTPGEPHPVADFGAEIPAAPRYAVDLPEAKAILAADDANLVCVRSWPEYIGDVSGYNYIAKKGRIPGAVFAECGSDAYHMENYRHLDHTNREYGEIAAAWQASGITPDKHNAFYCGTGWRGSEAFFNAWLMGWPRVSVYDGGWFEWSSDDRNPIATGVPEPWAGTGRS
;
A
#
# COMPACT_ATOMS: atom_id res chain seq x y z
N MET A 1 9.27 -13.05 -34.56
CA MET A 1 10.76 -13.02 -34.39
C MET A 1 11.05 -13.55 -33.01
N SER A 2 11.97 -14.51 -32.88
CA SER A 2 12.41 -15.00 -31.55
C SER A 2 13.29 -13.92 -30.93
N LEU A 3 12.99 -13.55 -29.68
CA LEU A 3 13.80 -12.61 -28.91
C LEU A 3 15.12 -13.26 -28.48
N THR A 4 16.20 -12.49 -28.50
CA THR A 4 17.51 -12.95 -28.02
C THR A 4 17.47 -13.20 -26.52
N ARG A 5 18.14 -14.27 -26.08
CA ARG A 5 18.26 -14.61 -24.67
C ARG A 5 19.62 -14.22 -24.14
N VAL A 6 19.68 -13.86 -22.86
CA VAL A 6 20.92 -13.64 -22.12
C VAL A 6 21.09 -14.76 -21.07
N SER A 7 22.34 -15.18 -20.87
CA SER A 7 22.71 -16.09 -19.79
C SER A 7 22.78 -15.34 -18.45
N THR A 8 22.81 -16.08 -17.34
CA THR A 8 23.02 -15.54 -15.98
C THR A 8 24.29 -14.71 -15.89
N ARG A 9 25.38 -15.15 -16.53
CA ARG A 9 26.65 -14.44 -16.57
C ARG A 9 26.53 -13.10 -17.32
N GLU A 10 25.94 -13.12 -18.51
CA GLU A 10 25.73 -11.91 -19.31
C GLU A 10 24.82 -10.92 -18.58
N LEU A 11 23.76 -11.40 -17.91
CA LEU A 11 22.90 -10.54 -17.12
C LEU A 11 23.66 -9.85 -15.98
N LEU A 12 24.49 -10.59 -15.25
CA LEU A 12 25.35 -10.03 -14.19
C LEU A 12 26.30 -8.93 -14.72
N GLU A 13 26.86 -9.13 -15.92
CA GLU A 13 27.71 -8.12 -16.56
C GLU A 13 26.93 -6.88 -17.00
N LEU A 14 25.63 -7.00 -17.26
CA LEU A 14 24.72 -5.93 -17.68
C LEU A 14 24.12 -5.12 -16.51
N LEU A 15 23.95 -5.71 -15.33
CA LEU A 15 23.30 -5.04 -14.19
C LEU A 15 23.87 -3.66 -13.84
N PRO A 16 25.18 -3.40 -13.95
CA PRO A 16 25.74 -2.07 -13.67
C PRO A 16 25.46 -1.01 -14.74
N ASP A 17 24.92 -1.39 -15.90
CA ASP A 17 24.65 -0.44 -17.00
C ASP A 17 23.44 0.44 -16.67
N PRO A 18 23.58 1.77 -16.54
CA PRO A 18 22.47 2.67 -16.26
C PRO A 18 21.43 2.75 -17.40
N GLY A 19 21.78 2.31 -18.60
CA GLY A 19 20.87 2.19 -19.76
C GLY A 19 20.00 0.94 -19.74
N LEU A 20 20.34 -0.04 -18.87
CA LEU A 20 19.53 -1.25 -18.72
C LEU A 20 18.23 -0.97 -17.95
N ARG A 21 17.15 -1.59 -18.39
CA ARG A 21 15.90 -1.76 -17.62
C ARG A 21 15.62 -3.25 -17.50
N LEU A 22 15.81 -3.77 -16.31
CA LEU A 22 15.47 -5.16 -15.99
C LEU A 22 14.02 -5.21 -15.50
N LEU A 23 13.20 -6.05 -16.13
CA LEU A 23 11.75 -6.08 -15.91
C LEU A 23 11.32 -7.47 -15.40
N ASP A 24 10.68 -7.49 -14.26
CA ASP A 24 10.05 -8.67 -13.67
C ASP A 24 8.59 -8.74 -14.13
N VAL A 25 8.24 -9.74 -14.94
CA VAL A 25 6.87 -9.90 -15.45
C VAL A 25 5.99 -10.80 -14.58
N ARG A 26 6.52 -11.31 -13.46
CA ARG A 26 5.75 -12.08 -12.48
C ARG A 26 4.72 -11.21 -11.75
N PRO A 27 3.73 -11.79 -11.06
CA PRO A 27 2.83 -11.03 -10.20
C PRO A 27 3.57 -10.11 -9.22
N ILE A 28 3.00 -8.95 -8.93
CA ILE A 28 3.60 -7.96 -8.01
C ILE A 28 3.90 -8.57 -6.63
N ASP A 29 3.10 -9.52 -6.18
CA ASP A 29 3.30 -10.20 -4.90
C ASP A 29 4.57 -11.07 -4.91
N ALA A 30 4.88 -11.71 -6.04
CA ALA A 30 6.14 -12.43 -6.22
C ALA A 30 7.34 -11.47 -6.23
N TYR A 31 7.20 -10.33 -6.90
CA TYR A 31 8.18 -9.25 -6.88
C TYR A 31 8.45 -8.76 -5.45
N ASN A 32 7.38 -8.59 -4.66
CA ASN A 32 7.46 -8.13 -3.28
C ASN A 32 8.13 -9.13 -2.32
N GLY A 33 8.09 -10.44 -2.61
CA GLY A 33 8.74 -11.43 -1.72
C GLY A 33 8.05 -12.78 -1.63
N TRP A 34 6.81 -12.91 -2.09
CA TRP A 34 6.07 -14.17 -2.01
C TRP A 34 6.63 -15.22 -2.98
N ARG A 35 6.75 -16.46 -2.51
CA ARG A 35 7.15 -17.62 -3.32
C ARG A 35 5.91 -18.32 -3.87
N LEU A 36 5.28 -17.70 -4.87
CA LEU A 36 3.96 -18.13 -5.36
C LEU A 36 3.98 -19.48 -6.11
N ARG A 37 5.13 -19.88 -6.68
CA ARG A 37 5.29 -21.15 -7.38
C ARG A 37 6.38 -22.04 -6.73
N GLY A 38 6.73 -21.77 -5.46
CA GLY A 38 7.69 -22.59 -4.71
C GLY A 38 9.16 -22.35 -5.08
N GLU A 39 9.48 -21.20 -5.67
CA GLU A 39 10.86 -20.78 -5.92
C GLU A 39 11.68 -20.75 -4.62
N ALA A 40 12.98 -21.05 -4.71
CA ALA A 40 13.85 -21.20 -3.55
C ALA A 40 13.98 -19.88 -2.73
N ARG A 41 14.04 -18.74 -3.42
CA ARG A 41 14.07 -17.39 -2.81
C ARG A 41 12.94 -16.53 -3.34
N GLY A 42 12.25 -15.82 -2.46
CA GLY A 42 11.25 -14.80 -2.81
C GLY A 42 11.87 -13.45 -3.12
N GLY A 43 11.13 -12.60 -3.82
CA GLY A 43 11.58 -11.29 -4.25
C GLY A 43 12.03 -11.26 -5.71
N HIS A 44 12.79 -10.24 -6.10
CA HIS A 44 13.18 -9.96 -7.47
C HIS A 44 14.69 -9.78 -7.59
N ILE A 45 15.21 -9.86 -8.80
CA ILE A 45 16.61 -9.54 -9.09
C ILE A 45 16.85 -8.07 -8.71
N ALA A 46 17.94 -7.80 -7.98
CA ALA A 46 18.26 -6.44 -7.51
C ALA A 46 18.26 -5.42 -8.67
N GLY A 47 17.54 -4.31 -8.46
CA GLY A 47 17.36 -3.25 -9.45
C GLY A 47 16.28 -3.53 -10.52
N ALA A 48 15.62 -4.68 -10.51
CA ALA A 48 14.50 -4.95 -11.41
C ALA A 48 13.28 -4.08 -11.07
N ARG A 49 12.48 -3.75 -12.10
CA ARG A 49 11.22 -3.05 -11.98
C ARG A 49 10.07 -4.02 -12.24
N ALA A 50 9.00 -3.91 -11.47
CA ALA A 50 7.81 -4.73 -11.65
C ALA A 50 7.04 -4.32 -12.92
N LEU A 51 6.75 -5.29 -13.78
CA LEU A 51 5.85 -5.12 -14.93
C LEU A 51 5.04 -6.41 -15.14
N PRO A 52 4.16 -6.77 -14.21
CA PRO A 52 3.39 -8.01 -14.27
C PRO A 52 2.75 -8.27 -15.63
N ARG A 53 2.85 -9.52 -16.12
CA ARG A 53 2.31 -9.94 -17.42
C ARG A 53 0.85 -9.50 -17.61
N ARG A 54 0.03 -9.54 -16.55
CA ARG A 54 -1.38 -9.15 -16.61
C ARG A 54 -1.61 -7.69 -16.99
N TRP A 55 -0.64 -6.79 -16.73
CA TRP A 55 -0.77 -5.37 -17.11
C TRP A 55 -0.61 -5.16 -18.62
N ALA A 56 0.01 -6.10 -19.31
CA ALA A 56 0.12 -6.06 -20.77
C ALA A 56 -1.22 -6.32 -21.49
N ASP A 57 -2.25 -6.75 -20.77
CA ASP A 57 -3.61 -6.93 -21.29
C ASP A 57 -4.46 -5.65 -21.23
N TYR A 58 -4.00 -4.60 -20.53
CA TYR A 58 -4.67 -3.31 -20.52
C TYR A 58 -4.45 -2.55 -21.83
N LEU A 59 -5.48 -1.84 -22.28
CA LEU A 59 -5.39 -1.02 -23.52
C LEU A 59 -4.25 0.02 -23.45
N ASP A 60 -4.06 0.60 -22.26
CA ASP A 60 -3.09 1.67 -22.03
C ASP A 60 -1.79 1.16 -21.40
N TRP A 61 -1.46 -0.14 -21.58
CA TRP A 61 -0.26 -0.74 -20.96
C TRP A 61 1.03 0.07 -21.25
N ILE A 62 1.12 0.70 -22.41
CA ILE A 62 2.27 1.51 -22.79
C ILE A 62 2.42 2.76 -21.92
N GLU A 63 1.32 3.30 -21.38
CA GLU A 63 1.36 4.42 -20.45
C GLU A 63 1.93 3.98 -19.09
N ILE A 64 1.65 2.75 -18.66
CA ILE A 64 2.31 2.16 -17.47
C ILE A 64 3.82 2.11 -17.69
N VAL A 65 4.25 1.65 -18.86
CA VAL A 65 5.67 1.57 -19.24
C VAL A 65 6.32 2.96 -19.21
N ARG A 66 5.68 3.95 -19.81
CA ARG A 66 6.16 5.34 -19.82
C ARG A 66 6.23 5.96 -18.41
N ALA A 67 5.20 5.73 -17.60
CA ALA A 67 5.15 6.19 -16.21
C ALA A 67 6.29 5.60 -15.36
N LYS A 68 6.79 4.41 -15.72
CA LYS A 68 7.96 3.79 -15.11
C LYS A 68 9.30 4.32 -15.68
N GLY A 69 9.29 5.32 -16.56
CA GLY A 69 10.50 5.87 -17.18
C GLY A 69 11.22 4.88 -18.09
N ILE A 70 10.48 3.99 -18.73
CA ILE A 70 11.02 3.02 -19.70
C ILE A 70 10.80 3.57 -21.11
N ALA A 71 11.88 4.02 -21.75
CA ALA A 71 11.86 4.65 -23.05
C ALA A 71 12.40 3.69 -24.14
N PRO A 72 12.02 3.89 -25.43
CA PRO A 72 12.43 3.00 -26.54
C PRO A 72 13.94 2.80 -26.70
N GLU A 73 14.74 3.78 -26.32
CA GLU A 73 16.21 3.75 -26.40
C GLU A 73 16.87 2.87 -25.34
N HIS A 74 16.14 2.49 -24.28
CA HIS A 74 16.68 1.64 -23.22
C HIS A 74 16.92 0.22 -23.71
N ALA A 75 17.97 -0.42 -23.18
CA ALA A 75 18.16 -1.85 -23.27
C ALA A 75 17.24 -2.56 -22.27
N LEU A 76 16.37 -3.44 -22.77
CA LEU A 76 15.44 -4.19 -21.92
C LEU A 76 15.89 -5.64 -21.76
N VAL A 77 15.83 -6.14 -20.53
CA VAL A 77 15.87 -7.57 -20.23
C VAL A 77 14.64 -7.93 -19.40
N LEU A 78 13.85 -8.88 -19.87
CA LEU A 78 12.62 -9.32 -19.21
C LEU A 78 12.83 -10.74 -18.67
N TYR A 79 12.32 -11.00 -17.48
CA TYR A 79 12.27 -12.33 -16.90
C TYR A 79 10.95 -12.58 -16.17
N GLY A 80 10.59 -13.85 -16.04
CA GLY A 80 9.38 -14.33 -15.38
C GLY A 80 9.58 -15.69 -14.73
N TYR A 81 8.49 -16.39 -14.46
CA TYR A 81 8.53 -17.76 -14.02
C TYR A 81 8.96 -18.71 -15.15
N ASP A 82 8.57 -18.39 -16.38
CA ASP A 82 8.93 -19.12 -17.58
C ASP A 82 9.19 -18.17 -18.76
N ALA A 83 9.81 -18.72 -19.80
CA ALA A 83 10.16 -17.97 -20.99
C ALA A 83 8.93 -17.43 -21.75
N ALA A 84 7.79 -18.12 -21.72
CA ALA A 84 6.60 -17.75 -22.48
C ALA A 84 5.94 -16.48 -21.93
N GLU A 85 5.90 -16.31 -20.60
CA GLU A 85 5.41 -15.08 -19.97
C GLU A 85 6.26 -13.86 -20.39
N ALA A 86 7.59 -13.99 -20.29
CA ALA A 86 8.53 -12.92 -20.65
C ALA A 86 8.50 -12.64 -22.16
N GLU A 87 8.42 -13.66 -23.02
CA GLU A 87 8.35 -13.52 -24.48
C GLU A 87 7.06 -12.81 -24.92
N THR A 88 5.95 -13.06 -24.24
CA THR A 88 4.68 -12.38 -24.52
C THR A 88 4.82 -10.88 -24.30
N VAL A 89 5.34 -10.45 -23.17
CA VAL A 89 5.55 -9.02 -22.85
C VAL A 89 6.63 -8.42 -23.73
N GLY A 90 7.76 -9.12 -23.93
CA GLY A 90 8.84 -8.67 -24.82
C GLY A 90 8.39 -8.45 -26.25
N SER A 91 7.50 -9.31 -26.78
CA SER A 91 6.93 -9.15 -28.11
C SER A 91 6.04 -7.89 -28.24
N LEU A 92 5.37 -7.48 -27.16
CA LEU A 92 4.62 -6.22 -27.13
C LEU A 92 5.56 -5.02 -27.19
N PHE A 93 6.68 -5.04 -26.48
CA PHE A 93 7.71 -4.01 -26.56
C PHE A 93 8.23 -3.84 -27.99
N VAL A 94 8.62 -4.94 -28.64
CA VAL A 94 9.09 -4.90 -30.05
C VAL A 94 8.03 -4.29 -30.98
N ARG A 95 6.76 -4.69 -30.85
CA ARG A 95 5.66 -4.09 -31.64
C ARG A 95 5.44 -2.61 -31.35
N SER A 96 5.84 -2.15 -30.17
CA SER A 96 5.75 -0.74 -29.75
C SER A 96 7.00 0.07 -30.07
N GLY A 97 7.94 -0.48 -30.86
CA GLY A 97 9.11 0.23 -31.35
C GLY A 97 10.37 0.15 -30.47
N TYR A 98 10.41 -0.73 -29.49
CA TYR A 98 11.61 -0.99 -28.72
C TYR A 98 12.51 -1.98 -29.47
N GLU A 99 13.75 -1.59 -29.76
CA GLU A 99 14.66 -2.37 -30.60
C GLU A 99 15.57 -3.33 -29.81
N ASN A 100 15.92 -2.97 -28.58
CA ASN A 100 16.88 -3.71 -27.77
C ASN A 100 16.15 -4.49 -26.65
N VAL A 101 15.42 -5.54 -27.01
CA VAL A 101 14.61 -6.36 -26.10
C VAL A 101 15.18 -7.77 -26.04
N ARG A 102 15.56 -8.21 -24.86
CA ARG A 102 16.14 -9.53 -24.58
C ARG A 102 15.39 -10.22 -23.44
N LEU A 103 15.53 -11.55 -23.36
CA LEU A 103 14.91 -12.38 -22.33
C LEU A 103 15.96 -13.02 -21.43
N TYR A 104 15.61 -13.19 -20.17
CA TYR A 104 16.34 -14.04 -19.25
C TYR A 104 15.39 -15.11 -18.69
N ASP A 105 15.69 -16.39 -18.93
CA ASP A 105 14.87 -17.53 -18.53
C ASP A 105 15.48 -18.39 -17.40
N GLY A 106 16.65 -18.00 -16.89
CA GLY A 106 17.34 -18.66 -15.77
C GLY A 106 16.87 -18.24 -14.36
N PHE A 107 15.80 -17.44 -14.23
CA PHE A 107 15.42 -16.88 -12.91
C PHE A 107 15.14 -17.98 -11.87
N VAL A 108 14.27 -18.92 -12.17
CA VAL A 108 13.88 -19.98 -11.22
C VAL A 108 14.97 -21.04 -11.09
N ALA A 109 15.55 -21.46 -12.23
CA ALA A 109 16.48 -22.60 -12.30
C ALA A 109 17.93 -22.26 -11.91
N GLU A 110 18.34 -21.00 -11.98
CA GLU A 110 19.70 -20.56 -11.71
C GLU A 110 19.73 -19.45 -10.67
N TRP A 111 19.06 -18.30 -10.91
CA TRP A 111 19.19 -17.12 -10.07
C TRP A 111 18.67 -17.34 -8.64
N CYS A 112 17.46 -17.93 -8.52
CA CYS A 112 16.86 -18.20 -7.21
C CYS A 112 17.65 -19.27 -6.40
N LEU A 113 18.43 -20.14 -7.07
CA LEU A 113 19.18 -21.20 -6.40
C LEU A 113 20.55 -20.76 -5.89
N ASP A 114 21.14 -19.72 -6.46
CA ASP A 114 22.45 -19.23 -6.08
C ASP A 114 22.33 -18.02 -5.12
N GLU A 115 22.60 -18.25 -3.84
CA GLU A 115 22.54 -17.20 -2.80
C GLU A 115 23.51 -16.04 -3.02
N ARG A 116 24.53 -16.21 -3.86
CA ARG A 116 25.50 -15.15 -4.20
C ARG A 116 24.93 -14.13 -5.19
N LEU A 117 23.87 -14.49 -5.90
CA LEU A 117 23.22 -13.61 -6.88
C LEU A 117 22.30 -12.62 -6.16
N PRO A 118 22.37 -11.30 -6.50
CA PRO A 118 21.68 -10.26 -5.75
C PRO A 118 20.17 -10.31 -5.96
N MET A 119 19.44 -10.35 -4.86
CA MET A 119 17.98 -10.23 -4.83
C MET A 119 17.52 -9.21 -3.80
N GLU A 120 16.38 -8.59 -4.07
CA GLU A 120 15.69 -7.64 -3.20
C GLU A 120 14.25 -8.08 -2.98
N HIS A 121 13.66 -7.62 -1.90
CA HIS A 121 12.25 -7.82 -1.59
C HIS A 121 11.75 -6.72 -0.68
N LEU A 122 10.44 -6.53 -0.61
CA LEU A 122 9.80 -5.67 0.38
C LEU A 122 10.02 -6.25 1.79
N PRO A 123 10.67 -5.54 2.73
CA PRO A 123 11.09 -6.13 4.01
C PRO A 123 9.97 -6.81 4.80
N ARG A 124 8.78 -6.23 4.81
CA ARG A 124 7.62 -6.80 5.51
C ARG A 124 6.53 -7.28 4.55
N TYR A 125 6.89 -7.87 3.42
CA TYR A 125 5.96 -8.35 2.39
C TYR A 125 4.86 -9.27 2.93
N ARG A 126 5.13 -10.02 3.99
CA ARG A 126 4.16 -10.95 4.63
C ARG A 126 2.89 -10.26 5.09
N HIS A 127 2.95 -8.96 5.35
CA HIS A 127 1.81 -8.15 5.79
C HIS A 127 0.99 -7.57 4.62
N LEU A 128 1.41 -7.83 3.39
CA LEU A 128 0.67 -7.51 2.17
C LEU A 128 0.43 -8.82 1.43
N VAL A 129 -0.75 -9.42 1.61
CA VAL A 129 -1.01 -10.80 1.18
C VAL A 129 -1.67 -10.89 -0.19
N PRO A 130 -1.28 -11.86 -1.04
CA PRO A 130 -1.98 -12.12 -2.28
C PRO A 130 -3.31 -12.85 -2.03
N PRO A 131 -4.27 -12.77 -2.98
CA PRO A 131 -5.57 -13.43 -2.81
C PRO A 131 -5.47 -14.96 -2.69
N GLU A 132 -4.51 -15.59 -3.35
CA GLU A 132 -4.27 -17.04 -3.25
C GLU A 132 -3.87 -17.45 -1.82
N TRP A 133 -3.08 -16.64 -1.15
CA TRP A 133 -2.69 -16.89 0.23
C TRP A 133 -3.90 -16.85 1.17
N LEU A 134 -4.76 -15.83 1.02
CA LEU A 134 -5.97 -15.71 1.84
C LEU A 134 -6.97 -16.82 1.51
N HIS A 135 -7.10 -17.19 0.24
CA HIS A 135 -7.94 -18.32 -0.18
C HIS A 135 -7.49 -19.63 0.50
N GLY A 136 -6.19 -19.94 0.46
CA GLY A 136 -5.65 -21.11 1.16
C GLY A 136 -5.90 -21.09 2.67
N LEU A 137 -5.78 -19.94 3.31
CA LEU A 137 -6.05 -19.78 4.73
C LEU A 137 -7.51 -20.15 5.08
N ILE A 138 -8.48 -19.65 4.30
CA ILE A 138 -9.92 -19.83 4.63
C ILE A 138 -10.48 -21.19 4.16
N THR A 139 -9.89 -21.85 3.16
CA THR A 139 -10.40 -23.11 2.61
C THR A 139 -9.83 -24.34 3.27
N ASP A 140 -8.54 -24.39 3.48
CA ASP A 140 -7.82 -25.58 3.99
C ASP A 140 -6.82 -25.27 5.12
N GLY A 141 -6.75 -24.03 5.58
CA GLY A 141 -5.82 -23.58 6.61
C GLY A 141 -4.38 -23.40 6.11
N THR A 142 -4.13 -23.52 4.81
CA THR A 142 -2.80 -23.37 4.23
C THR A 142 -2.42 -21.90 4.13
N ALA A 143 -1.51 -21.46 5.00
CA ALA A 143 -1.05 -20.07 5.05
C ALA A 143 0.47 -20.03 5.30
N PRO A 144 1.30 -20.15 4.24
CA PRO A 144 2.75 -20.08 4.38
C PRO A 144 3.17 -18.79 5.10
N GLU A 145 4.20 -18.91 5.95
CA GLU A 145 4.77 -17.76 6.67
C GLU A 145 3.80 -17.08 7.66
N ARG A 146 2.80 -17.81 8.13
CA ARG A 146 1.95 -17.46 9.26
C ARG A 146 2.26 -18.38 10.45
N ALA A 147 2.26 -17.84 11.65
CA ALA A 147 2.27 -18.66 12.86
C ALA A 147 0.92 -19.38 13.01
N ASP A 148 0.92 -20.60 13.52
CA ASP A 148 -0.31 -21.29 13.88
C ASP A 148 -1.07 -20.50 14.95
N GLY A 149 -2.39 -20.45 14.86
CA GLY A 149 -3.21 -19.72 15.81
C GLY A 149 -4.53 -19.23 15.18
N PRO A 150 -5.32 -18.46 15.95
CA PRO A 150 -6.57 -17.90 15.46
C PRO A 150 -6.32 -16.86 14.37
N TYR A 151 -7.32 -16.69 13.50
CA TYR A 151 -7.32 -15.60 12.52
C TYR A 151 -8.69 -14.97 12.39
N VAL A 152 -8.71 -13.71 11.99
CA VAL A 152 -9.91 -12.95 11.65
C VAL A 152 -9.70 -12.28 10.31
N VAL A 153 -10.70 -12.38 9.43
CA VAL A 153 -10.76 -11.63 8.18
C VAL A 153 -11.75 -10.48 8.37
N GLY A 154 -11.36 -9.25 8.10
CA GLY A 154 -12.20 -8.06 8.25
C GLY A 154 -12.45 -7.35 6.93
N HIS A 155 -13.72 -7.21 6.54
CA HIS A 155 -14.14 -6.30 5.47
C HIS A 155 -14.29 -4.90 6.04
N ALA A 156 -13.28 -4.07 5.84
CA ALA A 156 -13.26 -2.71 6.35
C ALA A 156 -14.02 -1.75 5.44
N HIS A 157 -14.87 -0.91 6.02
CA HIS A 157 -15.62 0.12 5.33
C HIS A 157 -15.95 1.27 6.28
N TYR A 158 -16.42 2.39 5.74
CA TYR A 158 -16.87 3.51 6.52
C TYR A 158 -18.41 3.53 6.57
N ARG A 159 -18.99 3.40 7.76
CA ARG A 159 -20.44 3.36 8.05
C ARG A 159 -21.22 2.32 7.23
N PRO A 160 -22.47 2.03 7.59
CA PRO A 160 -23.33 1.12 6.82
C PRO A 160 -23.60 1.68 5.41
N THR A 161 -22.97 1.10 4.39
CA THR A 161 -23.12 1.49 2.98
C THR A 161 -23.70 0.37 2.11
N GLY A 162 -23.99 -0.79 2.71
CA GLY A 162 -24.38 -2.00 2.00
C GLY A 162 -23.20 -2.67 1.25
N ASP A 163 -21.97 -2.24 1.47
CA ASP A 163 -20.79 -2.81 0.79
C ASP A 163 -20.55 -4.25 1.20
N TYR A 164 -20.64 -4.52 2.49
CA TYR A 164 -20.51 -5.87 3.04
C TYR A 164 -21.66 -6.79 2.60
N GLU A 165 -22.90 -6.32 2.67
CA GLU A 165 -24.09 -7.08 2.33
C GLU A 165 -24.18 -7.42 0.83
N ARG A 166 -23.60 -6.60 -0.05
CA ARG A 166 -23.54 -6.88 -1.49
C ARG A 166 -22.66 -8.08 -1.83
N GLY A 167 -21.69 -8.38 -0.99
CA GLY A 167 -20.80 -9.52 -1.13
C GLY A 167 -19.46 -9.26 -0.48
N HIS A 168 -18.95 -10.28 0.20
CA HIS A 168 -17.70 -10.25 0.94
C HIS A 168 -16.98 -11.61 0.84
N ILE A 169 -15.73 -11.65 1.24
CA ILE A 169 -14.95 -12.90 1.31
C ILE A 169 -15.58 -13.81 2.37
N PRO A 170 -15.77 -15.13 2.09
CA PRO A 170 -16.38 -16.05 3.05
C PRO A 170 -15.72 -15.99 4.43
N GLY A 171 -16.54 -15.88 5.48
CA GLY A 171 -16.09 -15.78 6.87
C GLY A 171 -15.58 -14.42 7.31
N ALA A 172 -15.50 -13.43 6.41
CA ALA A 172 -15.11 -12.08 6.79
C ALA A 172 -16.15 -11.42 7.70
N LEU A 173 -15.66 -10.69 8.70
CA LEU A 173 -16.47 -9.88 9.60
C LEU A 173 -16.75 -8.50 8.99
N ASP A 174 -17.91 -7.95 9.29
CA ASP A 174 -18.32 -6.57 9.00
C ASP A 174 -17.56 -5.60 9.93
N LEU A 175 -16.64 -4.82 9.39
CA LEU A 175 -15.77 -3.91 10.12
C LEU A 175 -15.98 -2.45 9.70
N ASP A 176 -16.97 -1.79 10.28
CA ASP A 176 -17.10 -0.34 10.18
C ASP A 176 -15.98 0.35 10.97
N THR A 177 -15.21 1.21 10.30
CA THR A 177 -14.12 1.98 10.93
C THR A 177 -14.58 2.79 12.14
N ASN A 178 -15.85 3.24 12.18
CA ASN A 178 -16.44 3.93 13.33
C ASN A 178 -16.41 3.13 14.64
N LYS A 179 -16.20 1.82 14.56
CA LYS A 179 -15.96 1.01 15.77
C LYS A 179 -14.60 1.33 16.40
N LEU A 180 -13.60 1.71 15.59
CA LEU A 180 -12.22 1.95 16.02
C LEU A 180 -11.85 3.43 16.08
N GLU A 181 -12.60 4.31 15.43
CA GLU A 181 -12.38 5.76 15.40
C GLU A 181 -13.60 6.54 15.84
N SER A 182 -13.39 7.77 16.29
CA SER A 182 -14.44 8.70 16.72
C SER A 182 -15.07 9.38 15.52
N THR A 183 -16.39 9.41 15.44
CA THR A 183 -17.12 10.16 14.42
C THR A 183 -17.11 11.69 14.62
N GLU A 184 -16.64 12.14 15.80
CA GLU A 184 -16.58 13.57 16.12
C GLU A 184 -15.20 14.18 15.84
N THR A 185 -14.15 13.44 16.21
CA THR A 185 -12.75 13.93 16.10
C THR A 185 -11.98 13.25 14.98
N TRP A 186 -12.48 12.13 14.44
CA TRP A 186 -11.81 11.25 13.47
C TRP A 186 -10.53 10.60 14.00
N ASN A 187 -10.18 10.86 15.26
CA ASN A 187 -9.07 10.17 15.91
C ASN A 187 -9.46 8.74 16.29
N ARG A 188 -8.47 7.88 16.46
CA ARG A 188 -8.67 6.58 17.08
C ARG A 188 -9.40 6.73 18.41
N ARG A 189 -10.21 5.75 18.75
CA ARG A 189 -10.88 5.70 20.06
C ARG A 189 -9.87 5.48 21.18
N SER A 190 -10.31 5.70 22.42
CA SER A 190 -9.51 5.45 23.60
C SER A 190 -9.01 3.99 23.66
N PRO A 191 -7.89 3.72 24.36
CA PRO A 191 -7.37 2.36 24.52
C PRO A 191 -8.39 1.36 25.05
N ALA A 192 -9.27 1.79 25.95
CA ALA A 192 -10.31 0.94 26.54
C ALA A 192 -11.40 0.58 25.51
N GLU A 193 -11.86 1.54 24.70
CA GLU A 193 -12.84 1.30 23.64
C GLU A 193 -12.26 0.40 22.55
N VAL A 194 -11.02 0.67 22.09
CA VAL A 194 -10.34 -0.17 21.10
C VAL A 194 -10.19 -1.60 21.63
N ARG A 195 -9.79 -1.78 22.90
CA ARG A 195 -9.72 -3.10 23.54
C ARG A 195 -11.05 -3.84 23.44
N GLN A 196 -12.14 -3.20 23.82
CA GLN A 196 -13.46 -3.82 23.81
C GLN A 196 -13.87 -4.25 22.40
N VAL A 197 -13.67 -3.38 21.42
CA VAL A 197 -14.00 -3.69 20.01
C VAL A 197 -13.19 -4.88 19.50
N LEU A 198 -11.88 -4.92 19.76
CA LEU A 198 -11.02 -6.03 19.32
C LEU A 198 -11.47 -7.34 19.99
N GLN A 199 -11.73 -7.33 21.30
CA GLN A 199 -12.23 -8.51 22.01
C GLN A 199 -13.59 -9.00 21.48
N ASP A 200 -14.53 -8.10 21.20
CA ASP A 200 -15.84 -8.43 20.63
C ASP A 200 -15.73 -9.04 19.22
N LEU A 201 -14.71 -8.64 18.43
CA LEU A 201 -14.40 -9.20 17.12
C LEU A 201 -13.62 -10.54 17.19
N GLY A 202 -13.23 -10.98 18.40
CA GLY A 202 -12.42 -12.19 18.56
C GLY A 202 -10.93 -11.98 18.29
N ILE A 203 -10.46 -10.73 18.44
CA ILE A 203 -9.08 -10.36 18.17
C ILE A 203 -8.33 -10.13 19.49
N ASP A 204 -7.32 -10.93 19.72
CA ASP A 204 -6.30 -10.71 20.74
C ASP A 204 -4.96 -10.27 20.12
N ALA A 205 -3.93 -10.07 20.95
CA ALA A 205 -2.62 -9.62 20.48
C ALA A 205 -1.91 -10.62 19.55
N ASP A 206 -2.27 -11.90 19.59
CA ASP A 206 -1.64 -12.98 18.81
C ASP A 206 -2.49 -13.42 17.60
N THR A 207 -3.71 -12.91 17.48
CA THR A 207 -4.59 -13.18 16.36
C THR A 207 -3.99 -12.64 15.05
N THR A 208 -3.93 -13.46 14.00
CA THR A 208 -3.66 -12.98 12.64
C THR A 208 -4.89 -12.25 12.10
N VAL A 209 -4.78 -10.98 11.80
CA VAL A 209 -5.87 -10.19 11.23
C VAL A 209 -5.58 -9.87 9.77
N VAL A 210 -6.49 -10.24 8.86
CA VAL A 210 -6.39 -9.91 7.44
C VAL A 210 -7.48 -8.93 7.08
N LEU A 211 -7.10 -7.75 6.65
CA LEU A 211 -8.02 -6.65 6.34
C LEU A 211 -8.10 -6.41 4.84
N TYR A 212 -9.28 -6.09 4.36
CA TYR A 212 -9.50 -5.64 3.00
C TYR A 212 -10.70 -4.69 2.95
N GLY A 213 -10.77 -3.91 1.87
CA GLY A 213 -11.94 -3.09 1.55
C GLY A 213 -12.38 -3.32 0.11
N ARG A 214 -13.45 -2.67 -0.27
CA ARG A 214 -13.94 -2.66 -1.65
C ARG A 214 -13.55 -1.34 -2.31
N PHE A 215 -12.94 -1.41 -3.49
CA PHE A 215 -12.80 -0.22 -4.31
C PHE A 215 -14.17 0.19 -4.87
N SER A 216 -14.49 1.48 -4.81
CA SER A 216 -15.73 1.94 -5.42
C SER A 216 -15.61 1.95 -6.94
N SER A 217 -16.63 1.42 -7.60
CA SER A 217 -16.81 1.65 -9.03
C SER A 217 -17.11 3.13 -9.28
N PRO A 218 -16.61 3.74 -10.37
CA PRO A 218 -17.08 5.06 -10.82
C PRO A 218 -18.60 5.12 -11.04
N ALA A 219 -19.24 3.96 -11.27
CA ALA A 219 -20.68 3.82 -11.38
C ALA A 219 -21.39 3.70 -10.01
N ASN A 220 -20.66 3.76 -8.90
CA ASN A 220 -21.25 3.70 -7.57
C ASN A 220 -22.12 4.94 -7.35
N SER A 221 -23.41 4.72 -7.15
CA SER A 221 -24.42 5.77 -6.88
C SER A 221 -24.47 6.19 -5.41
N ASP A 222 -23.57 5.71 -4.55
CA ASP A 222 -23.52 6.13 -3.15
C ASP A 222 -23.21 7.64 -3.10
N PRO A 223 -24.14 8.47 -2.59
CA PRO A 223 -23.96 9.91 -2.54
C PRO A 223 -22.92 10.34 -1.50
N PHE A 224 -22.41 9.42 -0.67
CA PHE A 224 -21.40 9.74 0.33
C PHE A 224 -19.99 9.56 -0.24
N PRO A 225 -19.21 10.65 -0.32
CA PRO A 225 -17.88 10.59 -0.93
C PRO A 225 -16.92 9.61 -0.27
N GLY A 226 -17.08 9.32 1.03
CA GLY A 226 -16.23 8.38 1.77
C GLY A 226 -16.34 6.92 1.32
N SER A 227 -17.40 6.52 0.61
CA SER A 227 -17.53 5.15 0.08
C SER A 227 -16.45 4.84 -0.97
N ALA A 228 -15.97 5.85 -1.68
CA ALA A 228 -14.88 5.71 -2.64
C ALA A 228 -13.55 5.31 -1.99
N ALA A 229 -13.40 5.53 -0.70
CA ALA A 229 -12.16 5.26 0.04
C ALA A 229 -12.09 3.85 0.65
N GLY A 230 -12.96 2.91 0.26
CA GLY A 230 -13.15 1.62 0.94
C GLY A 230 -11.88 0.83 1.25
N GLN A 231 -10.94 0.70 0.30
CA GLN A 231 -9.66 0.02 0.59
C GLN A 231 -8.79 0.82 1.57
N ILE A 232 -8.88 2.15 1.61
CA ILE A 232 -8.14 2.97 2.58
C ILE A 232 -8.65 2.69 4.00
N ALA A 233 -9.92 2.26 4.16
CA ALA A 233 -10.47 1.81 5.44
C ALA A 233 -9.68 0.61 6.01
N ALA A 234 -9.23 -0.32 5.16
CA ALA A 234 -8.42 -1.45 5.60
C ALA A 234 -7.07 -0.97 6.19
N PHE A 235 -6.42 0.00 5.57
CA PHE A 235 -5.19 0.60 6.10
C PHE A 235 -5.44 1.41 7.38
N ARG A 236 -6.58 2.08 7.47
CA ARG A 236 -7.01 2.78 8.68
C ARG A 236 -7.14 1.82 9.86
N CYS A 237 -7.85 0.72 9.68
CA CYS A 237 -7.98 -0.32 10.69
C CYS A 237 -6.64 -0.97 11.02
N ALA A 238 -5.81 -1.26 10.00
CA ALA A 238 -4.47 -1.84 10.18
C ALA A 238 -3.57 -0.96 11.06
N PHE A 239 -3.55 0.35 10.82
CA PHE A 239 -2.81 1.29 11.66
C PHE A 239 -3.25 1.24 13.13
N ILE A 240 -4.58 1.32 13.38
CA ILE A 240 -5.10 1.31 14.76
C ILE A 240 -4.80 -0.02 15.45
N MET A 241 -4.92 -1.15 14.74
CA MET A 241 -4.61 -2.47 15.28
C MET A 241 -3.11 -2.65 15.56
N LEU A 242 -2.23 -2.17 14.68
CA LEU A 242 -0.78 -2.14 14.94
C LEU A 242 -0.42 -1.26 16.13
N TRP A 243 -1.04 -0.08 16.26
CA TRP A 243 -0.88 0.79 17.41
C TRP A 243 -1.36 0.11 18.71
N ALA A 244 -2.50 -0.57 18.64
CA ALA A 244 -3.05 -1.32 19.78
C ALA A 244 -2.11 -2.45 20.23
N GLY A 245 -1.41 -3.12 19.32
CA GLY A 245 -0.46 -4.18 19.59
C GLY A 245 -0.84 -5.54 19.05
N VAL A 246 -1.75 -5.60 18.06
CA VAL A 246 -1.96 -6.81 17.27
C VAL A 246 -0.68 -7.07 16.48
N ARG A 247 -0.06 -8.26 16.68
CA ARG A 247 1.28 -8.56 16.17
C ARG A 247 1.32 -8.94 14.69
N ASP A 248 0.24 -9.54 14.20
CA ASP A 248 0.14 -10.01 12.81
C ASP A 248 -1.08 -9.38 12.11
N VAL A 249 -0.91 -8.12 11.68
CA VAL A 249 -1.90 -7.40 10.88
C VAL A 249 -1.48 -7.44 9.43
N ARG A 250 -2.34 -7.96 8.57
CA ARG A 250 -2.12 -8.11 7.13
C ARG A 250 -3.19 -7.38 6.34
N VAL A 251 -2.86 -6.93 5.14
CA VAL A 251 -3.80 -6.31 4.20
C VAL A 251 -3.80 -7.12 2.91
N LEU A 252 -4.99 -7.43 2.39
CA LEU A 252 -5.14 -8.08 1.08
C LEU A 252 -4.73 -7.11 -0.02
N ASN A 253 -3.71 -7.48 -0.78
CA ASN A 253 -3.17 -6.66 -1.86
C ASN A 253 -4.18 -6.55 -3.01
N GLY A 254 -4.64 -5.33 -3.29
CA GLY A 254 -5.70 -5.09 -4.28
C GLY A 254 -7.13 -5.23 -3.74
N GLY A 255 -7.31 -5.47 -2.43
CA GLY A 255 -8.62 -5.52 -1.78
C GLY A 255 -9.54 -6.58 -2.36
N LEU A 256 -10.85 -6.37 -2.24
CA LEU A 256 -11.84 -7.30 -2.79
C LEU A 256 -11.71 -7.47 -4.30
N GLN A 257 -11.24 -6.44 -5.03
CA GLN A 257 -11.07 -6.54 -6.47
C GLN A 257 -10.07 -7.64 -6.86
N SER A 258 -8.94 -7.75 -6.16
CA SER A 258 -7.96 -8.82 -6.46
C SER A 258 -8.51 -10.22 -6.18
N TRP A 259 -9.38 -10.36 -5.18
CA TRP A 259 -10.09 -11.60 -4.89
C TRP A 259 -11.06 -12.00 -6.02
N GLU A 260 -11.85 -11.03 -6.49
CA GLU A 260 -12.79 -11.22 -7.61
C GLU A 260 -12.03 -11.50 -8.93
N ASP A 261 -10.91 -10.82 -9.19
CA ASP A 261 -10.04 -11.05 -10.37
C ASP A 261 -9.43 -12.46 -10.35
N ALA A 262 -9.11 -12.98 -9.16
CA ALA A 262 -8.68 -14.36 -8.97
C ALA A 262 -9.83 -15.39 -9.12
N ARG A 263 -11.07 -14.89 -9.32
CA ARG A 263 -12.31 -15.67 -9.49
C ARG A 263 -12.65 -16.56 -8.28
N TYR A 264 -12.30 -16.08 -7.10
CA TYR A 264 -12.72 -16.72 -5.86
C TYR A 264 -14.14 -16.30 -5.48
N GLU A 265 -14.82 -17.19 -4.77
CA GLU A 265 -16.20 -17.00 -4.36
C GLU A 265 -16.35 -15.83 -3.38
N VAL A 266 -17.42 -15.04 -3.56
CA VAL A 266 -17.93 -14.09 -2.59
C VAL A 266 -19.25 -14.59 -2.03
N THR A 267 -19.56 -14.23 -0.80
CA THR A 267 -20.81 -14.63 -0.12
C THR A 267 -21.53 -13.41 0.44
N THR A 268 -22.83 -13.58 0.69
CA THR A 268 -23.65 -12.63 1.47
C THR A 268 -23.98 -13.18 2.86
N THR A 269 -23.46 -14.37 3.21
CA THR A 269 -23.64 -14.95 4.54
C THR A 269 -22.69 -14.28 5.52
N PRO A 270 -23.18 -13.55 6.54
CA PRO A 270 -22.32 -12.83 7.48
C PRO A 270 -21.35 -13.76 8.22
N GLY A 271 -20.12 -13.29 8.40
CA GLY A 271 -19.17 -13.93 9.30
C GLY A 271 -19.60 -13.76 10.76
N GLU A 272 -19.33 -14.75 11.59
CA GLU A 272 -19.65 -14.72 13.00
C GLU A 272 -18.42 -14.42 13.85
N PRO A 273 -18.39 -13.35 14.66
CA PRO A 273 -17.29 -13.09 15.58
C PRO A 273 -17.28 -14.11 16.72
N HIS A 274 -16.10 -14.48 17.18
CA HIS A 274 -15.90 -15.35 18.36
C HIS A 274 -15.18 -14.55 19.46
N PRO A 275 -15.92 -13.80 20.30
CA PRO A 275 -15.33 -12.90 21.29
C PRO A 275 -14.30 -13.55 22.21
N VAL A 276 -13.23 -12.81 22.53
CA VAL A 276 -12.19 -13.24 23.47
C VAL A 276 -12.29 -12.45 24.77
N ALA A 277 -11.96 -13.09 25.87
CA ALA A 277 -12.11 -12.48 27.19
C ALA A 277 -10.97 -11.49 27.53
N ASP A 278 -9.79 -11.70 26.96
CA ASP A 278 -8.61 -10.87 27.20
C ASP A 278 -7.89 -10.58 25.88
N PHE A 279 -7.43 -9.35 25.72
CA PHE A 279 -6.61 -8.95 24.57
C PHE A 279 -5.17 -9.49 24.67
N GLY A 280 -4.70 -9.83 25.85
CA GLY A 280 -3.38 -10.41 26.06
C GLY A 280 -2.21 -9.41 26.06
N ALA A 281 -2.48 -8.10 25.99
CA ALA A 281 -1.47 -7.05 26.07
C ALA A 281 -2.06 -5.71 26.54
N GLU A 282 -1.19 -4.81 27.00
CA GLU A 282 -1.60 -3.43 27.23
C GLU A 282 -1.84 -2.67 25.91
N ILE A 283 -2.87 -1.81 25.88
CA ILE A 283 -3.14 -0.93 24.73
C ILE A 283 -2.87 0.52 25.15
N PRO A 284 -2.04 1.26 24.39
CA PRO A 284 -1.31 0.84 23.20
C PRO A 284 0.00 0.09 23.53
N ALA A 285 0.26 -1.01 22.82
CA ALA A 285 1.57 -1.66 22.88
C ALA A 285 2.62 -1.00 21.95
N ALA A 286 2.16 -0.25 20.95
CA ALA A 286 3.03 0.48 20.03
C ALA A 286 2.66 1.98 19.96
N PRO A 287 2.76 2.75 21.07
CA PRO A 287 2.35 4.15 21.12
C PRO A 287 3.10 5.02 20.08
N ARG A 288 4.32 4.66 19.71
CA ARG A 288 5.14 5.34 18.71
C ARG A 288 4.51 5.44 17.30
N TYR A 289 3.51 4.64 17.00
CA TYR A 289 2.86 4.66 15.68
C TYR A 289 1.82 5.77 15.53
N ALA A 290 1.35 6.35 16.64
CA ALA A 290 0.43 7.47 16.60
C ALA A 290 1.04 8.67 17.31
N VAL A 291 0.88 9.84 16.70
CA VAL A 291 1.21 11.12 17.32
C VAL A 291 -0.03 12.00 17.38
N ASP A 292 -0.19 12.72 18.46
CA ASP A 292 -1.26 13.68 18.69
C ASP A 292 -0.74 15.12 18.43
N LEU A 293 -1.60 16.13 18.56
CA LEU A 293 -1.26 17.49 18.20
C LEU A 293 0.02 18.04 18.90
N PRO A 294 0.31 17.78 20.18
CA PRO A 294 1.54 18.25 20.81
C PRO A 294 2.80 17.66 20.17
N GLU A 295 2.79 16.35 19.88
CA GLU A 295 3.91 15.68 19.22
C GLU A 295 4.07 16.14 17.77
N ALA A 296 2.96 16.37 17.05
CA ALA A 296 3.01 16.90 15.69
C ALA A 296 3.69 18.27 15.64
N LYS A 297 3.44 19.15 16.64
CA LYS A 297 4.13 20.42 16.79
C LYS A 297 5.62 20.25 17.11
N ALA A 298 5.98 19.26 17.93
CA ALA A 298 7.38 18.94 18.23
C ALA A 298 8.13 18.42 16.99
N ILE A 299 7.49 17.58 16.18
CA ILE A 299 8.02 17.07 14.91
C ILE A 299 8.33 18.22 13.94
N LEU A 300 7.45 19.21 13.82
CA LEU A 300 7.69 20.37 12.96
C LEU A 300 8.91 21.23 13.40
N ALA A 301 9.30 21.16 14.66
CA ALA A 301 10.44 21.89 15.21
C ALA A 301 11.74 21.10 15.19
N ALA A 302 11.71 19.81 14.78
CA ALA A 302 12.87 18.93 14.80
C ALA A 302 13.52 18.82 13.42
N ASP A 303 14.86 18.85 13.38
CA ASP A 303 15.62 18.78 12.13
C ASP A 303 15.65 17.34 11.53
N ASP A 304 15.48 16.33 12.39
CA ASP A 304 15.55 14.91 12.03
C ASP A 304 14.15 14.25 11.89
N ALA A 305 13.12 15.08 11.68
CA ALA A 305 11.74 14.62 11.53
C ALA A 305 10.99 15.39 10.43
N ASN A 306 9.96 14.77 9.89
CA ASN A 306 9.05 15.33 8.91
C ASN A 306 7.60 15.13 9.36
N LEU A 307 6.80 16.19 9.35
CA LEU A 307 5.36 16.08 9.31
C LEU A 307 4.93 16.03 7.84
N VAL A 308 4.44 14.87 7.38
CA VAL A 308 4.25 14.57 5.96
C VAL A 308 2.77 14.70 5.59
N CYS A 309 2.45 15.64 4.71
CA CYS A 309 1.11 15.85 4.19
C CYS A 309 0.82 14.88 3.05
N VAL A 310 -0.08 13.92 3.26
CA VAL A 310 -0.52 12.95 2.25
C VAL A 310 -1.91 13.33 1.75
N ARG A 311 -1.98 14.48 1.07
CA ARG A 311 -3.21 14.98 0.43
C ARG A 311 -2.93 15.28 -1.04
N SER A 312 -3.97 15.61 -1.80
CA SER A 312 -3.82 16.07 -3.17
C SER A 312 -3.16 17.45 -3.22
N TRP A 313 -2.56 17.80 -4.36
CA TRP A 313 -1.94 19.11 -4.56
C TRP A 313 -2.91 20.29 -4.34
N PRO A 314 -4.15 20.28 -4.91
CA PRO A 314 -5.10 21.36 -4.66
C PRO A 314 -5.48 21.53 -3.17
N GLU A 315 -5.52 20.45 -2.39
CA GLU A 315 -5.72 20.54 -0.93
C GLU A 315 -4.51 21.17 -0.24
N TYR A 316 -3.29 20.78 -0.65
CA TYR A 316 -2.04 21.24 -0.01
C TYR A 316 -1.81 22.73 -0.23
N ILE A 317 -2.06 23.25 -1.42
CA ILE A 317 -1.92 24.68 -1.71
C ILE A 317 -3.13 25.51 -1.25
N GLY A 318 -4.24 24.86 -0.88
CA GLY A 318 -5.42 25.52 -0.35
C GLY A 318 -6.41 26.01 -1.40
N ASP A 319 -6.39 25.48 -2.61
CA ASP A 319 -7.41 25.74 -3.62
C ASP A 319 -8.75 25.12 -3.22
N VAL A 320 -8.70 23.91 -2.66
CA VAL A 320 -9.86 23.18 -2.14
C VAL A 320 -9.62 22.72 -0.71
N SER A 321 -10.69 22.43 0.02
CA SER A 321 -10.60 21.72 1.31
C SER A 321 -10.41 20.22 1.12
N GLY A 322 -11.01 19.66 0.08
CA GLY A 322 -11.10 18.22 -0.15
C GLY A 322 -12.25 17.54 0.59
N TYR A 323 -12.87 18.21 1.57
CA TYR A 323 -13.92 17.64 2.42
C TYR A 323 -15.06 18.62 2.60
N ASN A 324 -16.30 18.11 2.68
CA ASN A 324 -17.49 18.93 2.91
C ASN A 324 -17.68 19.32 4.38
N TYR A 325 -16.98 18.66 5.30
CA TYR A 325 -17.03 18.90 6.75
C TYR A 325 -15.80 19.63 7.31
N ILE A 326 -14.80 19.91 6.49
CA ILE A 326 -13.63 20.74 6.85
C ILE A 326 -13.69 22.05 6.06
N ALA A 327 -14.03 23.15 6.72
CA ALA A 327 -14.21 24.42 6.03
C ALA A 327 -12.88 25.09 5.63
N LYS A 328 -11.83 24.95 6.46
CA LYS A 328 -10.54 25.60 6.23
C LYS A 328 -9.73 24.90 5.16
N LYS A 329 -9.07 25.71 4.34
CA LYS A 329 -8.20 25.30 3.24
C LYS A 329 -6.74 25.60 3.58
N GLY A 330 -5.81 24.87 2.94
CA GLY A 330 -4.38 25.09 3.08
C GLY A 330 -3.64 23.95 3.75
N ARG A 331 -2.47 24.24 4.27
CA ARG A 331 -1.56 23.25 4.88
C ARG A 331 -1.03 23.71 6.22
N ILE A 332 -0.47 22.76 6.94
CA ILE A 332 0.37 23.01 8.12
C ILE A 332 1.69 23.61 7.62
N PRO A 333 2.08 24.82 8.04
CA PRO A 333 3.37 25.41 7.66
C PRO A 333 4.53 24.51 8.10
N GLY A 334 5.51 24.31 7.21
CA GLY A 334 6.65 23.41 7.46
C GLY A 334 6.39 21.93 7.18
N ALA A 335 5.14 21.52 6.90
CA ALA A 335 4.85 20.16 6.51
C ALA A 335 5.38 19.85 5.10
N VAL A 336 5.99 18.67 4.94
CA VAL A 336 6.51 18.16 3.67
C VAL A 336 5.38 17.53 2.86
N PHE A 337 5.38 17.73 1.55
CA PHE A 337 4.34 17.19 0.67
C PHE A 337 4.68 15.81 0.09
N ALA A 338 3.74 14.89 0.22
CA ALA A 338 3.76 13.57 -0.41
C ALA A 338 2.40 13.31 -1.07
N GLU A 339 2.29 13.63 -2.35
CA GLU A 339 1.03 13.58 -3.10
C GLU A 339 0.38 12.20 -3.05
N CYS A 340 -0.90 12.16 -2.66
CA CYS A 340 -1.66 10.90 -2.62
C CYS A 340 -2.26 10.52 -3.98
N GLY A 341 -2.72 11.51 -4.74
CA GLY A 341 -3.49 11.34 -5.96
C GLY A 341 -4.38 12.56 -6.22
N SER A 342 -5.47 12.36 -6.94
CA SER A 342 -6.31 13.41 -7.50
C SER A 342 -7.12 14.21 -6.46
N ASP A 343 -7.58 13.55 -5.38
CA ASP A 343 -8.48 14.18 -4.40
C ASP A 343 -8.41 13.53 -3.00
N ALA A 344 -9.40 13.86 -2.15
CA ALA A 344 -9.46 13.42 -0.76
C ALA A 344 -9.76 11.92 -0.56
N TYR A 345 -10.19 11.22 -1.59
CA TYR A 345 -10.67 9.83 -1.52
C TYR A 345 -9.83 8.85 -2.33
N HIS A 346 -8.82 9.35 -3.05
CA HIS A 346 -8.00 8.57 -3.94
C HIS A 346 -6.54 8.56 -3.52
N MET A 347 -5.89 7.41 -3.77
CA MET A 347 -4.48 7.13 -3.46
C MET A 347 -3.78 6.54 -4.69
N GLU A 348 -4.05 7.09 -5.89
CA GLU A 348 -3.53 6.56 -7.17
C GLU A 348 -2.00 6.53 -7.21
N ASN A 349 -1.34 7.45 -6.52
CA ASN A 349 0.13 7.47 -6.45
C ASN A 349 0.72 6.33 -5.61
N TYR A 350 -0.11 5.62 -4.86
CA TYR A 350 0.27 4.47 -4.03
C TYR A 350 -0.24 3.14 -4.55
N ARG A 351 -0.86 3.14 -5.74
CA ARG A 351 -1.47 1.95 -6.34
C ARG A 351 -1.12 1.81 -7.81
N HIS A 352 -1.22 0.58 -8.28
CA HIS A 352 -1.23 0.26 -9.69
C HIS A 352 -2.67 0.29 -10.25
N LEU A 353 -2.81 0.19 -11.58
CA LEU A 353 -4.12 0.19 -12.24
C LEU A 353 -5.02 -0.99 -11.83
N ASP A 354 -4.42 -2.10 -11.39
CA ASP A 354 -5.11 -3.26 -10.87
C ASP A 354 -5.41 -3.18 -9.36
N HIS A 355 -5.31 -1.98 -8.79
CA HIS A 355 -5.51 -1.67 -7.39
C HIS A 355 -4.49 -2.29 -6.41
N THR A 356 -3.53 -3.09 -6.90
CA THR A 356 -2.45 -3.58 -6.06
C THR A 356 -1.56 -2.43 -5.58
N ASN A 357 -0.92 -2.64 -4.43
CA ASN A 357 0.00 -1.67 -3.86
C ASN A 357 1.13 -1.36 -4.84
N ARG A 358 1.46 -0.08 -4.99
CA ARG A 358 2.50 0.36 -5.91
C ARG A 358 3.85 -0.22 -5.49
N GLU A 359 4.71 -0.45 -6.48
CA GLU A 359 6.10 -0.86 -6.29
C GLU A 359 6.78 0.02 -5.23
N TYR A 360 7.24 -0.59 -4.15
CA TYR A 360 7.76 0.14 -2.98
C TYR A 360 8.96 1.04 -3.32
N GLY A 361 9.77 0.64 -4.29
CA GLY A 361 10.88 1.45 -4.80
C GLY A 361 10.42 2.74 -5.48
N GLU A 362 9.27 2.73 -6.17
CA GLU A 362 8.68 3.93 -6.77
C GLU A 362 8.16 4.90 -5.70
N ILE A 363 7.48 4.38 -4.68
CA ILE A 363 7.02 5.18 -3.55
C ILE A 363 8.21 5.82 -2.82
N ALA A 364 9.24 5.02 -2.52
CA ALA A 364 10.45 5.50 -1.83
C ALA A 364 11.18 6.58 -2.64
N ALA A 365 11.30 6.41 -3.96
CA ALA A 365 11.94 7.40 -4.84
C ALA A 365 11.14 8.72 -4.90
N ALA A 366 9.80 8.64 -4.99
CA ALA A 366 8.94 9.83 -4.95
C ALA A 366 9.06 10.58 -3.62
N TRP A 367 9.12 9.87 -2.51
CA TRP A 367 9.30 10.45 -1.17
C TRP A 367 10.67 11.06 -0.98
N GLN A 368 11.73 10.38 -1.44
CA GLN A 368 13.10 10.87 -1.36
C GLN A 368 13.27 12.20 -2.09
N ALA A 369 12.59 12.39 -3.23
CA ALA A 369 12.61 13.64 -3.98
C ALA A 369 12.06 14.83 -3.17
N SER A 370 11.21 14.55 -2.17
CA SER A 370 10.67 15.53 -1.22
C SER A 370 11.40 15.56 0.14
N GLY A 371 12.52 14.85 0.29
CA GLY A 371 13.29 14.77 1.54
C GLY A 371 12.64 13.90 2.62
N ILE A 372 11.72 13.01 2.23
CA ILE A 372 11.09 12.01 3.10
C ILE A 372 11.93 10.74 2.99
N THR A 373 12.72 10.44 4.01
CA THR A 373 13.76 9.40 3.99
C THR A 373 13.73 8.54 5.27
N PRO A 374 14.22 7.28 5.24
CA PRO A 374 14.13 6.37 6.39
C PRO A 374 14.97 6.77 7.61
N ASP A 375 15.95 7.64 7.46
CA ASP A 375 16.78 8.17 8.55
C ASP A 375 16.04 9.19 9.41
N LYS A 376 14.95 9.77 8.90
CA LYS A 376 14.10 10.72 9.63
C LYS A 376 12.90 10.04 10.28
N HIS A 377 12.33 10.68 11.30
CA HIS A 377 11.00 10.35 11.78
C HIS A 377 9.97 10.95 10.83
N ASN A 378 9.18 10.11 10.17
CA ASN A 378 8.14 10.57 9.25
C ASN A 378 6.76 10.31 9.85
N ALA A 379 6.06 11.39 10.24
CA ALA A 379 4.69 11.36 10.73
C ALA A 379 3.74 11.77 9.60
N PHE A 380 2.98 10.80 9.08
CA PHE A 380 2.07 11.02 7.95
C PHE A 380 0.72 11.53 8.40
N TYR A 381 0.15 12.51 7.69
CA TYR A 381 -1.20 13.00 7.95
C TYR A 381 -1.95 13.33 6.65
N CYS A 382 -3.28 13.33 6.73
CA CYS A 382 -4.16 13.83 5.67
C CYS A 382 -5.24 14.73 6.27
N GLY A 383 -6.50 14.61 5.85
CA GLY A 383 -7.63 15.27 6.50
C GLY A 383 -7.90 14.74 7.91
N THR A 384 -8.04 13.42 8.02
CA THR A 384 -8.54 12.71 9.21
C THR A 384 -7.78 11.40 9.47
N GLY A 385 -6.52 11.29 9.09
CA GLY A 385 -5.65 10.14 9.34
C GLY A 385 -5.77 8.96 8.37
N TRP A 386 -6.79 8.87 7.52
CA TRP A 386 -7.03 7.70 6.66
C TRP A 386 -5.93 7.49 5.61
N ARG A 387 -5.72 8.44 4.70
CA ARG A 387 -4.64 8.39 3.69
C ARG A 387 -3.27 8.38 4.37
N GLY A 388 -3.14 9.08 5.52
CA GLY A 388 -1.94 9.00 6.36
C GLY A 388 -1.65 7.60 6.86
N SER A 389 -2.68 6.80 7.20
CA SER A 389 -2.54 5.40 7.61
C SER A 389 -2.02 4.51 6.48
N GLU A 390 -2.45 4.73 5.23
CA GLU A 390 -1.92 3.99 4.08
C GLU A 390 -0.45 4.33 3.79
N ALA A 391 -0.09 5.62 3.83
CA ALA A 391 1.32 6.03 3.69
C ALA A 391 2.20 5.48 4.82
N PHE A 392 1.72 5.55 6.06
CA PHE A 392 2.37 4.91 7.21
C PHE A 392 2.59 3.41 6.95
N PHE A 393 1.56 2.68 6.51
CA PHE A 393 1.66 1.25 6.27
C PHE A 393 2.69 0.92 5.18
N ASN A 394 2.77 1.72 4.12
CA ASN A 394 3.80 1.59 3.08
C ASN A 394 5.22 1.79 3.65
N ALA A 395 5.45 2.85 4.41
CA ALA A 395 6.74 3.08 5.06
C ALA A 395 7.09 1.96 6.06
N TRP A 396 6.08 1.50 6.81
CA TRP A 396 6.23 0.38 7.73
C TRP A 396 6.55 -0.93 6.99
N LEU A 397 5.90 -1.23 5.85
CA LEU A 397 6.21 -2.38 4.99
C LEU A 397 7.67 -2.34 4.49
N MET A 398 8.18 -1.16 4.15
CA MET A 398 9.59 -0.94 3.76
C MET A 398 10.57 -1.10 4.93
N GLY A 399 10.09 -1.36 6.16
CA GLY A 399 10.94 -1.54 7.33
C GLY A 399 11.49 -0.22 7.91
N TRP A 400 10.94 0.93 7.55
CA TRP A 400 11.40 2.22 8.07
C TRP A 400 11.25 2.28 9.60
N PRO A 401 12.31 2.70 10.34
CA PRO A 401 12.35 2.52 11.79
C PRO A 401 11.48 3.52 12.57
N ARG A 402 11.31 4.74 12.05
CA ARG A 402 10.62 5.84 12.73
C ARG A 402 9.49 6.37 11.87
N VAL A 403 8.32 5.72 11.98
CA VAL A 403 7.11 6.08 11.23
C VAL A 403 5.92 6.16 12.13
N SER A 404 5.05 7.13 11.89
CA SER A 404 3.82 7.33 12.66
C SER A 404 2.72 8.00 11.83
N VAL A 405 1.52 8.05 12.37
CA VAL A 405 0.40 8.84 11.84
C VAL A 405 0.11 9.98 12.80
N TYR A 406 0.07 11.20 12.31
CA TYR A 406 -0.60 12.29 13.01
C TYR A 406 -2.11 12.12 12.79
N ASP A 407 -2.76 11.57 13.78
CA ASP A 407 -4.08 10.98 13.69
C ASP A 407 -5.17 12.03 13.47
N GLY A 408 -5.12 13.14 14.21
CA GLY A 408 -6.06 14.26 14.06
C GLY A 408 -5.97 15.01 12.73
N GLY A 409 -4.82 14.96 12.08
CA GLY A 409 -4.59 15.46 10.75
C GLY A 409 -4.93 16.94 10.57
N TRP A 410 -5.33 17.29 9.35
CA TRP A 410 -5.74 18.65 9.00
C TRP A 410 -7.01 19.09 9.73
N PHE A 411 -7.93 18.16 9.99
CA PHE A 411 -9.15 18.45 10.73
C PHE A 411 -8.86 19.01 12.11
N GLU A 412 -8.09 18.31 12.93
CA GLU A 412 -7.74 18.75 14.28
C GLU A 412 -6.89 20.03 14.24
N TRP A 413 -5.86 20.07 13.38
CA TRP A 413 -4.99 21.23 13.26
C TRP A 413 -5.77 22.49 12.90
N SER A 414 -6.62 22.44 11.90
CA SER A 414 -7.36 23.58 11.39
C SER A 414 -8.55 23.99 12.24
N SER A 415 -9.00 23.14 13.15
CA SER A 415 -10.11 23.44 14.06
C SER A 415 -9.75 24.49 15.14
N ASP A 416 -8.47 24.63 15.44
CA ASP A 416 -7.99 25.65 16.39
C ASP A 416 -7.39 26.84 15.63
N ASP A 417 -8.01 28.01 15.80
CA ASP A 417 -7.57 29.27 15.15
C ASP A 417 -6.17 29.74 15.57
N ARG A 418 -5.63 29.23 16.67
CA ARG A 418 -4.27 29.51 17.14
C ARG A 418 -3.20 28.78 16.34
N ASN A 419 -3.56 27.72 15.61
CA ASN A 419 -2.62 27.01 14.77
C ASN A 419 -2.44 27.74 13.43
N PRO A 420 -1.19 27.97 12.99
CA PRO A 420 -0.93 28.66 11.75
C PRO A 420 -1.33 27.82 10.53
N ILE A 421 -1.78 28.49 9.49
CA ILE A 421 -2.18 27.91 8.20
C ILE A 421 -1.43 28.64 7.09
N ALA A 422 -0.91 27.89 6.10
CA ALA A 422 -0.35 28.43 4.88
C ALA A 422 -1.18 28.02 3.67
N THR A 423 -1.29 28.92 2.68
CA THR A 423 -1.94 28.69 1.40
C THR A 423 -1.01 29.10 0.26
N GLY A 424 -1.36 28.80 -0.98
CA GLY A 424 -0.54 29.04 -2.16
C GLY A 424 0.61 28.07 -2.32
N VAL A 425 1.33 28.19 -3.43
CA VAL A 425 2.52 27.38 -3.71
C VAL A 425 3.64 27.75 -2.74
N PRO A 426 4.29 26.77 -2.05
CA PRO A 426 5.39 27.10 -1.14
C PRO A 426 6.61 27.63 -1.90
N GLU A 427 7.33 28.59 -1.27
CA GLU A 427 8.59 29.14 -1.78
C GLU A 427 9.80 28.68 -0.93
N PRO A 428 10.93 28.21 -1.53
CA PRO A 428 11.03 27.84 -2.94
C PRO A 428 10.43 26.46 -3.18
N TRP A 429 9.53 26.34 -4.17
CA TRP A 429 9.09 25.05 -4.65
C TRP A 429 10.11 24.48 -5.63
N ALA A 430 10.95 23.57 -5.16
CA ALA A 430 11.76 22.74 -6.05
C ALA A 430 10.82 21.68 -6.66
N GLY A 431 10.07 22.05 -7.70
CA GLY A 431 9.11 21.19 -8.35
C GLY A 431 9.75 19.92 -8.87
N THR A 432 9.20 18.76 -8.54
CA THR A 432 9.36 17.55 -9.37
C THR A 432 8.76 17.93 -10.73
N GLY A 433 9.61 18.16 -11.73
CA GLY A 433 9.20 18.61 -13.06
C GLY A 433 8.09 17.72 -13.61
N ARG A 434 6.88 18.26 -13.62
CA ARG A 434 5.80 17.81 -14.48
C ARG A 434 5.67 18.86 -15.56
N SER A 435 6.23 18.57 -16.73
CA SER A 435 5.83 19.14 -18.02
C SER A 435 4.78 18.24 -18.63
#